data_d105f9fa9a3e229bb52e01c3fd7a5a87
#
_entry.id   d105f9fa9a3e229bb52e01c3fd7a5a87
#
_cell.length_a   1.000
_cell.length_b   1.000
_cell.length_c   1.000
_cell.angle_alpha   90.00
_cell.angle_beta   90.00
_cell.angle_gamma   90.00
#
_symmetry.space_group_name_H-M   'P 1'
#
loop_
_entity.id
_entity.type
_entity.pdbx_description
1 polymer ?
#
loop_
_entity_poly.entity_id
_entity_poly.type
_entity_poly.pdbx_seq_one_letter_code
_entity_poly.pdbx_strand_id
1 'polypeptide(L)'
;MTGERDSRSEDRQLLLDAIGAATERLVITYTGANEYSGQRKPPAVPLVELLDALDVTTPQPVREHVHIRHPLQPFDIRNVTPGALGTRPEEPFTFDVAALTAARASTAHRTVKPPLIGAPLPAPALDDVVLDDLVAFFKDPVKGFFRALDYTLPWDVEAVEDGMPVEIDALAEWKIGARMLEDMQRGMTPAQAQQAEWRRGSLPPGRLGWRQAQELAQCTGALAAAAQQHRTSDPRAFDVDVTVGAGRRVTGTVPRVYGERLVWVTYSKLDGRHLLESWIRLVALAARHPGREWSAVCIGRAKRGDTPRQRLLGPPEDATGVLADLVEMYDDGRRAPIPLPPKTSYAWAETEHHRGAPSREAGWKWKSGKYPGEDAEPAHVTVWGPGRPLVDLVAAGLPAYASRLWSPMLRAERMPD
;
A
#
# COMPACT_ATOMS: atom_id res chain seq x y z
N MET A 1 -41.19 -18.21 -8.07
CA MET A 1 -41.66 -18.79 -9.37
C MET A 1 -41.72 -20.29 -9.19
N THR A 2 -42.70 -20.94 -9.74
CA THR A 2 -42.86 -22.40 -9.68
C THR A 2 -41.74 -23.04 -10.49
N GLY A 3 -40.86 -23.80 -9.85
CA GLY A 3 -39.74 -24.49 -10.51
C GLY A 3 -38.34 -23.93 -10.21
N GLU A 4 -38.21 -22.88 -9.42
CA GLU A 4 -36.93 -22.38 -8.99
C GLU A 4 -36.42 -23.24 -7.81
N ARG A 5 -35.16 -23.69 -7.88
CA ARG A 5 -34.52 -24.48 -6.83
C ARG A 5 -34.34 -23.63 -5.56
N ASP A 6 -34.85 -24.10 -4.44
CA ASP A 6 -34.58 -23.47 -3.15
C ASP A 6 -33.32 -24.09 -2.50
N SER A 7 -32.18 -23.52 -2.79
CA SER A 7 -30.90 -23.99 -2.27
C SER A 7 -30.87 -24.06 -0.74
N ARG A 8 -31.61 -23.19 -0.06
CA ARG A 8 -31.65 -23.18 1.42
C ARG A 8 -32.35 -24.39 2.01
N SER A 9 -33.46 -24.83 1.37
CA SER A 9 -34.15 -26.04 1.77
C SER A 9 -33.33 -27.27 1.44
N GLU A 10 -32.64 -27.29 0.32
CA GLU A 10 -31.73 -28.37 -0.07
C GLU A 10 -30.57 -28.50 0.91
N ASP A 11 -29.91 -27.41 1.31
CA ASP A 11 -28.81 -27.40 2.28
C ASP A 11 -29.26 -27.94 3.65
N ARG A 12 -30.48 -27.58 4.10
CA ARG A 12 -31.05 -28.13 5.34
C ARG A 12 -31.31 -29.64 5.22
N GLN A 13 -31.82 -30.09 4.09
CA GLN A 13 -32.03 -31.51 3.86
C GLN A 13 -30.72 -32.30 3.86
N LEU A 14 -29.69 -31.78 3.19
CA LEU A 14 -28.37 -32.42 3.19
C LEU A 14 -27.76 -32.51 4.61
N LEU A 15 -27.95 -31.48 5.44
CA LEU A 15 -27.52 -31.54 6.84
C LEU A 15 -28.31 -32.60 7.64
N LEU A 16 -29.63 -32.67 7.45
CA LEU A 16 -30.46 -33.69 8.08
C LEU A 16 -30.06 -35.12 7.67
N ASP A 17 -29.76 -35.31 6.39
CA ASP A 17 -29.31 -36.61 5.86
C ASP A 17 -27.95 -36.99 6.49
N ALA A 18 -27.02 -36.00 6.63
CA ALA A 18 -25.73 -36.20 7.28
C ALA A 18 -25.89 -36.53 8.77
N ILE A 19 -26.82 -35.88 9.50
CA ILE A 19 -27.16 -36.19 10.89
C ILE A 19 -27.72 -37.60 11.00
N GLY A 20 -28.66 -37.99 10.12
CA GLY A 20 -29.28 -39.30 10.10
C GLY A 20 -28.32 -40.44 9.72
N ALA A 21 -27.26 -40.14 9.00
CA ALA A 21 -26.22 -41.11 8.64
C ALA A 21 -25.24 -41.42 9.78
N ALA A 22 -25.18 -40.57 10.82
CA ALA A 22 -24.28 -40.79 11.96
C ALA A 22 -24.82 -41.91 12.85
N THR A 23 -24.01 -42.95 13.09
CA THR A 23 -24.38 -44.10 13.92
C THR A 23 -23.98 -43.97 15.39
N GLU A 24 -22.81 -43.38 15.67
CA GLU A 24 -22.29 -43.26 17.04
C GLU A 24 -21.93 -41.82 17.39
N ARG A 25 -21.32 -41.10 16.45
CA ARG A 25 -20.81 -39.74 16.67
C ARG A 25 -21.02 -38.86 15.42
N LEU A 26 -21.41 -37.62 15.65
CA LEU A 26 -21.47 -36.60 14.66
C LEU A 26 -20.39 -35.55 14.96
N VAL A 27 -19.50 -35.29 14.00
CA VAL A 27 -18.48 -34.26 14.12
C VAL A 27 -18.70 -33.26 12.98
N ILE A 28 -18.94 -32.01 13.33
CA ILE A 28 -19.14 -30.92 12.36
C ILE A 28 -18.01 -29.92 12.54
N THR A 29 -17.31 -29.61 11.47
CA THR A 29 -16.26 -28.59 11.47
C THR A 29 -16.65 -27.42 10.55
N TYR A 30 -16.32 -26.20 10.95
CA TYR A 30 -16.53 -25.02 10.13
C TYR A 30 -15.45 -23.97 10.39
N THR A 31 -15.25 -23.05 9.42
CA THR A 31 -14.29 -21.95 9.56
C THR A 31 -14.90 -20.83 10.37
N GLY A 32 -14.57 -20.74 11.65
CA GLY A 32 -15.12 -19.77 12.61
C GLY A 32 -14.44 -18.40 12.60
N ALA A 33 -13.42 -18.18 11.76
CA ALA A 33 -12.74 -16.90 11.62
C ALA A 33 -12.14 -16.74 10.23
N ASN A 34 -11.93 -15.49 9.81
CA ASN A 34 -11.15 -15.19 8.61
C ASN A 34 -9.67 -15.47 8.92
N GLU A 35 -9.00 -16.21 8.05
CA GLU A 35 -7.60 -16.66 8.22
C GLU A 35 -6.58 -15.50 8.22
N TYR A 36 -6.88 -14.39 7.54
CA TYR A 36 -6.01 -13.21 7.44
C TYR A 36 -6.30 -12.18 8.53
N SER A 37 -7.57 -11.81 8.70
CA SER A 37 -7.97 -10.74 9.63
C SER A 37 -8.27 -11.23 11.05
N GLY A 38 -8.46 -12.54 11.24
CA GLY A 38 -8.95 -13.11 12.52
C GLY A 38 -10.38 -12.72 12.87
N GLN A 39 -11.10 -12.03 11.98
CA GLN A 39 -12.49 -11.63 12.21
C GLN A 39 -13.39 -12.86 12.34
N ARG A 40 -14.22 -12.88 13.36
CA ARG A 40 -15.15 -13.98 13.61
C ARG A 40 -16.16 -14.12 12.47
N LYS A 41 -16.34 -15.38 12.03
CA LYS A 41 -17.41 -15.79 11.11
C LYS A 41 -18.44 -16.58 11.92
N PRO A 42 -19.73 -16.27 11.78
CA PRO A 42 -20.77 -17.07 12.41
C PRO A 42 -20.87 -18.45 11.76
N PRO A 43 -21.32 -19.48 12.48
CA PRO A 43 -21.66 -20.77 11.87
C PRO A 43 -22.83 -20.62 10.89
N ALA A 44 -22.95 -21.58 9.98
CA ALA A 44 -24.09 -21.62 9.04
C ALA A 44 -25.42 -21.71 9.81
N VAL A 45 -26.45 -21.06 9.27
CA VAL A 45 -27.78 -21.01 9.92
C VAL A 45 -28.32 -22.40 10.31
N PRO A 46 -28.24 -23.45 9.45
CA PRO A 46 -28.72 -24.78 9.83
C PRO A 46 -27.95 -25.38 11.03
N LEU A 47 -26.68 -25.06 11.18
CA LEU A 47 -25.88 -25.49 12.33
C LEU A 47 -26.31 -24.77 13.61
N VAL A 48 -26.64 -23.47 13.52
CA VAL A 48 -27.20 -22.74 14.68
C VAL A 48 -28.55 -23.32 15.08
N GLU A 49 -29.42 -23.59 14.12
CA GLU A 49 -30.73 -24.22 14.36
C GLU A 49 -30.60 -25.60 15.05
N LEU A 50 -29.60 -26.39 14.65
CA LEU A 50 -29.30 -27.68 15.30
C LEU A 50 -28.87 -27.46 16.75
N LEU A 51 -27.96 -26.53 17.02
CA LEU A 51 -27.48 -26.23 18.38
C LEU A 51 -28.63 -25.71 19.27
N ASP A 52 -29.49 -24.86 18.73
CA ASP A 52 -30.67 -24.32 19.42
C ASP A 52 -31.64 -25.48 19.77
N ALA A 53 -31.87 -26.43 18.85
CA ALA A 53 -32.71 -27.59 19.09
C ALA A 53 -32.10 -28.50 20.19
N LEU A 54 -30.78 -28.69 20.19
CA LEU A 54 -30.08 -29.47 21.21
C LEU A 54 -30.14 -28.78 22.59
N ASP A 55 -30.00 -27.48 22.64
CA ASP A 55 -30.06 -26.69 23.90
C ASP A 55 -31.41 -26.83 24.62
N VAL A 56 -32.51 -27.04 23.87
CA VAL A 56 -33.86 -27.26 24.46
C VAL A 56 -34.02 -28.69 25.06
N THR A 57 -33.15 -29.63 24.68
CA THR A 57 -33.24 -31.03 25.15
C THR A 57 -32.62 -31.27 26.53
N THR A 58 -31.91 -30.31 27.07
CA THR A 58 -31.17 -30.45 28.36
C THR A 58 -31.41 -29.24 29.26
N PRO A 59 -31.29 -29.43 30.60
CA PRO A 59 -31.43 -28.31 31.56
C PRO A 59 -30.36 -27.23 31.44
N GLN A 60 -29.21 -27.52 30.84
CA GLN A 60 -28.11 -26.58 30.58
C GLN A 60 -27.80 -26.55 29.08
N PRO A 61 -27.43 -25.41 28.49
CA PRO A 61 -27.11 -25.34 27.09
C PRO A 61 -26.02 -26.33 26.67
N VAL A 62 -26.35 -27.21 25.73
CA VAL A 62 -25.43 -28.24 25.22
C VAL A 62 -24.24 -27.61 24.47
N ARG A 63 -24.48 -26.47 23.82
CA ARG A 63 -23.45 -25.78 22.99
C ARG A 63 -22.17 -25.46 23.74
N GLU A 64 -22.25 -25.16 25.02
CA GLU A 64 -21.06 -24.88 25.87
C GLU A 64 -20.14 -26.10 26.00
N HIS A 65 -20.69 -27.32 25.86
CA HIS A 65 -19.95 -28.56 25.99
C HIS A 65 -19.52 -29.14 24.63
N VAL A 66 -20.30 -28.94 23.58
CA VAL A 66 -20.05 -29.53 22.25
C VAL A 66 -19.36 -28.60 21.27
N HIS A 67 -19.46 -27.29 21.46
CA HIS A 67 -18.84 -26.33 20.57
C HIS A 67 -17.44 -25.96 21.01
N ILE A 68 -16.45 -26.65 20.47
CA ILE A 68 -15.04 -26.43 20.77
C ILE A 68 -14.47 -25.43 19.77
N ARG A 69 -13.95 -24.31 20.26
CA ARG A 69 -13.31 -23.31 19.45
C ARG A 69 -11.80 -23.53 19.42
N HIS A 70 -11.31 -23.95 18.26
CA HIS A 70 -9.88 -24.09 18.01
C HIS A 70 -9.22 -22.73 17.73
N PRO A 71 -7.95 -22.54 18.12
CA PRO A 71 -7.16 -21.39 17.69
C PRO A 71 -6.91 -21.43 16.18
N LEU A 72 -6.69 -20.25 15.60
CA LEU A 72 -6.48 -20.10 14.16
C LEU A 72 -5.18 -20.78 13.69
N GLN A 73 -4.15 -20.73 14.53
CA GLN A 73 -2.83 -21.25 14.17
C GLN A 73 -2.61 -22.66 14.70
N PRO A 74 -2.11 -23.61 13.90
CA PRO A 74 -1.84 -24.99 14.36
C PRO A 74 -0.79 -25.05 15.46
N PHE A 75 0.12 -24.07 15.52
CA PHE A 75 1.16 -23.94 16.55
C PHE A 75 0.75 -23.08 17.77
N ASP A 76 -0.53 -22.81 17.97
CA ASP A 76 -0.99 -22.17 19.20
C ASP A 76 -0.77 -23.13 20.38
N ILE A 77 -0.24 -22.60 21.48
CA ILE A 77 0.13 -23.40 22.67
C ILE A 77 -1.06 -24.20 23.23
N ARG A 78 -2.30 -23.72 23.04
CA ARG A 78 -3.50 -24.42 23.49
C ARG A 78 -3.72 -25.78 22.81
N ASN A 79 -3.26 -25.93 21.55
CA ASN A 79 -3.39 -27.17 20.81
C ASN A 79 -2.52 -28.29 21.42
N VAL A 80 -1.42 -27.95 22.07
CA VAL A 80 -0.43 -28.88 22.62
C VAL A 80 -0.46 -28.94 24.16
N THR A 81 -1.33 -28.16 24.80
CA THR A 81 -1.50 -28.15 26.26
C THR A 81 -2.62 -29.11 26.65
N PRO A 82 -2.37 -30.13 27.52
CA PRO A 82 -3.42 -31.02 27.98
C PRO A 82 -4.60 -30.24 28.58
N GLY A 83 -5.82 -30.62 28.23
CA GLY A 83 -7.05 -30.03 28.75
C GLY A 83 -7.38 -28.61 28.28
N ALA A 84 -6.51 -27.95 27.50
CA ALA A 84 -6.79 -26.59 27.00
C ALA A 84 -7.86 -26.55 25.88
N LEU A 85 -7.97 -27.65 25.13
CA LEU A 85 -8.96 -27.81 24.05
C LEU A 85 -9.46 -29.26 24.02
N GLY A 86 -10.75 -29.41 23.78
CA GLY A 86 -11.38 -30.72 23.66
C GLY A 86 -12.00 -31.25 24.96
N THR A 87 -12.50 -32.46 24.88
CA THR A 87 -13.27 -33.11 25.95
C THR A 87 -12.41 -33.99 26.91
N ARG A 88 -11.12 -34.11 26.63
CA ARG A 88 -10.19 -34.95 27.40
C ARG A 88 -9.18 -34.05 28.14
N PRO A 89 -9.36 -33.87 29.47
CA PRO A 89 -8.52 -32.97 30.26
C PRO A 89 -7.06 -33.43 30.39
N GLU A 90 -6.81 -34.72 30.19
CA GLU A 90 -5.46 -35.33 30.34
C GLU A 90 -4.65 -35.31 29.02
N GLU A 91 -5.28 -35.03 27.89
CA GLU A 91 -4.66 -35.13 26.57
C GLU A 91 -4.59 -33.78 25.86
N PRO A 92 -3.50 -33.50 25.13
CA PRO A 92 -3.46 -32.39 24.21
C PRO A 92 -4.35 -32.66 23.00
N PHE A 93 -4.78 -31.61 22.31
CA PHE A 93 -5.58 -31.75 21.08
C PHE A 93 -4.76 -32.37 19.93
N THR A 94 -3.48 -32.06 19.85
CA THR A 94 -2.57 -32.60 18.81
C THR A 94 -1.29 -33.15 19.42
N PHE A 95 -0.75 -34.20 18.79
CA PHE A 95 0.55 -34.80 19.10
C PHE A 95 1.61 -34.45 18.04
N ASP A 96 1.35 -33.47 17.18
CA ASP A 96 2.30 -33.00 16.15
C ASP A 96 3.53 -32.37 16.80
N VAL A 97 4.69 -32.99 16.59
CA VAL A 97 5.97 -32.55 17.14
C VAL A 97 6.42 -31.21 16.52
N ALA A 98 6.10 -31.00 15.23
CA ALA A 98 6.43 -29.72 14.55
C ALA A 98 5.59 -28.58 15.13
N ALA A 99 4.29 -28.80 15.34
CA ALA A 99 3.41 -27.84 15.99
C ALA A 99 3.86 -27.53 17.43
N LEU A 100 4.28 -28.57 18.22
CA LEU A 100 4.82 -28.36 19.55
C LEU A 100 6.10 -27.52 19.56
N THR A 101 7.02 -27.79 18.62
CA THR A 101 8.26 -27.03 18.49
C THR A 101 7.98 -25.56 18.14
N ALA A 102 7.08 -25.33 17.20
CA ALA A 102 6.66 -23.98 16.83
C ALA A 102 5.90 -23.28 17.97
N ALA A 103 5.04 -23.98 18.72
CA ALA A 103 4.35 -23.42 19.88
C ALA A 103 5.33 -22.97 20.97
N ARG A 104 6.34 -23.81 21.29
CA ARG A 104 7.41 -23.43 22.21
C ARG A 104 8.20 -22.22 21.74
N ALA A 105 8.54 -22.17 20.45
CA ALA A 105 9.23 -21.03 19.87
C ALA A 105 8.37 -19.74 19.90
N SER A 106 7.06 -19.86 19.68
CA SER A 106 6.14 -18.71 19.70
C SER A 106 5.94 -18.10 21.10
N THR A 107 6.06 -18.91 22.14
CA THR A 107 5.95 -18.49 23.57
C THR A 107 7.29 -18.11 24.19
N ALA A 108 8.41 -18.42 23.52
CA ALA A 108 9.74 -18.04 23.98
C ALA A 108 9.92 -16.52 23.99
N HIS A 109 10.87 -16.05 24.82
CA HIS A 109 11.23 -14.63 24.85
C HIS A 109 11.69 -14.19 23.47
N ARG A 110 11.04 -13.13 22.93
CA ARG A 110 11.38 -12.59 21.60
C ARG A 110 12.74 -11.91 21.67
N THR A 111 13.71 -12.45 20.96
CA THR A 111 14.98 -11.73 20.71
C THR A 111 14.76 -10.65 19.65
N VAL A 112 15.49 -9.56 19.81
CA VAL A 112 15.49 -8.50 18.78
C VAL A 112 15.96 -9.12 17.46
N LYS A 113 15.17 -8.96 16.42
CA LYS A 113 15.56 -9.43 15.08
C LYS A 113 16.86 -8.74 14.67
N PRO A 114 17.91 -9.49 14.28
CA PRO A 114 19.14 -8.86 13.79
C PRO A 114 18.82 -8.05 12.52
N PRO A 115 19.65 -7.04 12.18
CA PRO A 115 19.53 -6.33 10.92
C PRO A 115 19.48 -7.31 9.74
N LEU A 116 18.73 -6.96 8.68
CA LEU A 116 18.59 -7.79 7.48
C LEU A 116 19.97 -8.13 6.88
N ILE A 117 20.89 -7.17 6.90
CA ILE A 117 22.29 -7.34 6.50
C ILE A 117 23.20 -6.82 7.63
N GLY A 118 24.31 -7.52 7.90
CA GLY A 118 25.28 -7.15 8.92
C GLY A 118 26.21 -6.03 8.51
N ALA A 119 26.43 -5.83 7.21
CA ALA A 119 27.27 -4.78 6.64
C ALA A 119 26.72 -4.41 5.24
N PRO A 120 27.00 -3.19 4.74
CA PRO A 120 26.65 -2.82 3.38
C PRO A 120 27.24 -3.80 2.36
N LEU A 121 26.45 -4.12 1.33
CA LEU A 121 26.90 -4.95 0.21
C LEU A 121 28.07 -4.27 -0.53
N PRO A 122 28.88 -5.03 -1.28
CA PRO A 122 29.90 -4.45 -2.15
C PRO A 122 29.31 -3.36 -3.05
N ALA A 123 30.11 -2.34 -3.33
CA ALA A 123 29.67 -1.29 -4.25
C ALA A 123 29.31 -1.90 -5.62
N PRO A 124 28.15 -1.58 -6.20
CA PRO A 124 27.82 -1.98 -7.56
C PRO A 124 28.81 -1.35 -8.54
N ALA A 125 28.89 -1.89 -9.75
CA ALA A 125 29.64 -1.25 -10.82
C ALA A 125 29.14 0.19 -11.01
N LEU A 126 30.04 1.12 -11.25
CA LEU A 126 29.73 2.55 -11.46
C LEU A 126 29.21 2.76 -12.91
N ASP A 127 28.14 2.06 -13.25
CA ASP A 127 27.47 2.21 -14.54
C ASP A 127 26.64 3.52 -14.58
N ASP A 128 26.35 3.99 -15.79
CA ASP A 128 25.44 5.11 -15.99
C ASP A 128 24.09 4.84 -15.31
N VAL A 129 23.45 5.87 -14.78
CA VAL A 129 22.17 5.77 -14.06
C VAL A 129 21.03 6.14 -14.98
N VAL A 130 20.07 5.26 -15.14
CA VAL A 130 18.85 5.56 -15.87
C VAL A 130 17.95 6.44 -15.00
N LEU A 131 17.47 7.57 -15.54
CA LEU A 131 16.64 8.54 -14.83
C LEU A 131 15.36 7.91 -14.26
N ASP A 132 14.74 6.98 -15.01
CA ASP A 132 13.54 6.30 -14.56
C ASP A 132 13.81 5.35 -13.39
N ASP A 133 14.97 4.71 -13.34
CA ASP A 133 15.39 3.88 -12.21
C ASP A 133 15.65 4.72 -10.96
N LEU A 134 16.26 5.89 -11.14
CA LEU A 134 16.45 6.85 -10.06
C LEU A 134 15.11 7.31 -9.47
N VAL A 135 14.16 7.68 -10.32
CA VAL A 135 12.79 8.05 -9.92
C VAL A 135 12.09 6.89 -9.21
N ALA A 136 12.18 5.68 -9.79
CA ALA A 136 11.55 4.48 -9.22
C ALA A 136 12.13 4.08 -7.87
N PHE A 137 13.44 4.32 -7.67
CA PHE A 137 14.11 4.08 -6.39
C PHE A 137 13.56 5.02 -5.30
N PHE A 138 13.52 6.32 -5.55
CA PHE A 138 13.07 7.27 -4.53
C PHE A 138 11.57 7.25 -4.24
N LYS A 139 10.75 6.64 -5.10
CA LYS A 139 9.34 6.36 -4.76
C LYS A 139 9.19 5.42 -3.57
N ASP A 140 10.13 4.48 -3.41
CA ASP A 140 10.23 3.58 -2.26
C ASP A 140 11.66 3.00 -2.18
N PRO A 141 12.58 3.67 -1.45
CA PRO A 141 13.98 3.25 -1.38
C PRO A 141 14.20 1.85 -0.82
N VAL A 142 13.33 1.40 0.10
CA VAL A 142 13.44 0.06 0.66
C VAL A 142 13.08 -1.01 -0.38
N LYS A 143 12.01 -0.80 -1.14
CA LYS A 143 11.72 -1.66 -2.30
C LYS A 143 12.79 -1.51 -3.39
N GLY A 144 13.41 -0.33 -3.49
CA GLY A 144 14.57 -0.09 -4.36
C GLY A 144 15.75 -1.00 -4.04
N PHE A 145 16.05 -1.18 -2.75
CA PHE A 145 17.06 -2.12 -2.28
C PHE A 145 16.75 -3.56 -2.70
N PHE A 146 15.52 -4.04 -2.48
CA PHE A 146 15.13 -5.39 -2.89
C PHE A 146 15.17 -5.59 -4.41
N ARG A 147 14.79 -4.58 -5.18
CA ARG A 147 14.93 -4.62 -6.66
C ARG A 147 16.38 -4.73 -7.10
N ALA A 148 17.30 -4.05 -6.42
CA ALA A 148 18.72 -4.15 -6.71
C ALA A 148 19.29 -5.56 -6.44
N LEU A 149 18.62 -6.35 -5.61
CA LEU A 149 18.93 -7.75 -5.33
C LEU A 149 18.17 -8.75 -6.24
N ASP A 150 17.38 -8.23 -7.19
CA ASP A 150 16.44 -9.06 -7.99
C ASP A 150 15.51 -9.91 -7.10
N TYR A 151 15.13 -9.35 -5.94
CA TYR A 151 14.29 -10.03 -4.97
C TYR A 151 12.88 -9.43 -4.94
N THR A 152 11.90 -10.27 -5.23
CA THR A 152 10.48 -9.91 -5.13
C THR A 152 9.97 -10.28 -3.74
N LEU A 153 9.47 -9.27 -3.01
CA LEU A 153 8.82 -9.52 -1.73
C LEU A 153 7.56 -10.36 -1.94
N PRO A 154 7.30 -11.34 -1.05
CA PRO A 154 6.04 -12.05 -1.06
C PRO A 154 4.87 -11.05 -0.94
N TRP A 155 3.86 -11.22 -1.76
CA TRP A 155 2.60 -10.48 -1.63
C TRP A 155 1.49 -11.44 -1.20
N ASP A 156 0.56 -10.94 -0.41
CA ASP A 156 -0.67 -11.66 -0.15
C ASP A 156 -1.51 -11.66 -1.43
N VAL A 157 -1.90 -12.86 -1.87
CA VAL A 157 -2.87 -12.99 -2.97
C VAL A 157 -4.22 -12.59 -2.38
N GLU A 158 -4.72 -11.41 -2.75
CA GLU A 158 -6.08 -11.02 -2.40
C GLU A 158 -7.04 -12.09 -2.94
N ALA A 159 -7.84 -12.68 -2.07
CA ALA A 159 -8.91 -13.56 -2.49
C ALA A 159 -9.87 -12.74 -3.38
N VAL A 160 -10.10 -13.23 -4.60
CA VAL A 160 -11.08 -12.62 -5.49
C VAL A 160 -12.44 -12.75 -4.81
N GLU A 161 -13.04 -11.63 -4.41
CA GLU A 161 -14.40 -11.63 -3.89
C GLU A 161 -15.36 -11.95 -5.05
N ASP A 162 -16.01 -13.10 -4.97
CA ASP A 162 -17.02 -13.56 -5.94
C ASP A 162 -18.36 -12.79 -5.82
N GLY A 163 -18.43 -11.85 -4.87
CA GLY A 163 -19.62 -11.03 -4.63
C GLY A 163 -19.77 -9.91 -5.66
N MET A 164 -21.02 -9.64 -6.05
CA MET A 164 -21.35 -8.43 -6.82
C MET A 164 -20.94 -7.19 -6.00
N PRO A 165 -20.09 -6.29 -6.51
CA PRO A 165 -19.66 -5.13 -5.75
C PRO A 165 -20.86 -4.19 -5.50
N VAL A 166 -21.29 -4.09 -4.26
CA VAL A 166 -22.33 -3.13 -3.82
C VAL A 166 -21.68 -1.79 -3.47
N GLU A 167 -20.48 -1.83 -2.93
CA GLU A 167 -19.67 -0.66 -2.62
C GLU A 167 -18.30 -0.80 -3.27
N ILE A 168 -17.75 0.31 -3.75
CA ILE A 168 -16.37 0.38 -4.24
C ILE A 168 -15.47 0.70 -3.06
N ASP A 169 -14.47 -0.12 -2.80
CA ASP A 169 -13.45 0.22 -1.81
C ASP A 169 -12.55 1.37 -2.29
N ALA A 170 -11.75 1.91 -1.40
CA ALA A 170 -10.90 3.06 -1.69
C ALA A 170 -9.84 2.77 -2.78
N LEU A 171 -9.40 1.52 -2.93
CA LEU A 171 -8.43 1.12 -3.95
C LEU A 171 -9.09 0.99 -5.32
N ALA A 172 -10.28 0.39 -5.39
CA ALA A 172 -11.07 0.32 -6.61
C ALA A 172 -11.48 1.71 -7.09
N GLU A 173 -11.96 2.58 -6.18
CA GLU A 173 -12.23 3.99 -6.48
C GLU A 173 -11.01 4.69 -7.08
N TRP A 174 -9.84 4.51 -6.45
CA TRP A 174 -8.60 5.11 -6.96
C TRP A 174 -8.24 4.58 -8.35
N LYS A 175 -8.34 3.26 -8.58
CA LYS A 175 -8.06 2.63 -9.88
C LYS A 175 -8.98 3.19 -10.98
N ILE A 176 -10.27 3.32 -10.70
CA ILE A 176 -11.27 3.86 -11.63
C ILE A 176 -10.95 5.33 -11.91
N GLY A 177 -10.77 6.15 -10.88
CA GLY A 177 -10.47 7.57 -11.05
C GLY A 177 -9.15 7.81 -11.80
N ALA A 178 -8.12 7.01 -11.55
CA ALA A 178 -6.85 7.12 -12.27
C ALA A 178 -7.01 6.81 -13.78
N ARG A 179 -7.78 5.75 -14.14
CA ARG A 179 -8.07 5.43 -15.54
C ARG A 179 -8.89 6.53 -16.23
N MET A 180 -9.96 7.03 -15.57
CA MET A 180 -10.76 8.12 -16.11
C MET A 180 -9.91 9.38 -16.37
N LEU A 181 -9.02 9.71 -15.43
CA LEU A 181 -8.09 10.84 -15.60
C LEU A 181 -7.15 10.62 -16.78
N GLU A 182 -6.63 9.41 -16.96
CA GLU A 182 -5.77 9.05 -18.09
C GLU A 182 -6.52 9.15 -19.43
N ASP A 183 -7.75 8.63 -19.49
CA ASP A 183 -8.62 8.72 -20.67
C ASP A 183 -8.90 10.19 -21.03
N MET A 184 -9.16 11.06 -20.05
CA MET A 184 -9.33 12.51 -20.28
C MET A 184 -8.03 13.19 -20.72
N GLN A 185 -6.88 12.76 -20.21
CA GLN A 185 -5.58 13.29 -20.69
C GLN A 185 -5.28 12.88 -22.14
N ARG A 186 -5.90 11.81 -22.64
CA ARG A 186 -5.86 11.38 -24.04
C ARG A 186 -6.92 12.04 -24.91
N GLY A 187 -7.73 12.95 -24.35
CA GLY A 187 -8.70 13.76 -25.08
C GLY A 187 -10.17 13.31 -24.95
N MET A 188 -10.46 12.33 -24.12
CA MET A 188 -11.87 11.98 -23.83
C MET A 188 -12.54 13.07 -23.00
N THR A 189 -13.81 13.31 -23.28
CA THR A 189 -14.66 14.14 -22.42
C THR A 189 -15.01 13.40 -21.12
N PRO A 190 -15.40 14.09 -20.04
CA PRO A 190 -15.86 13.46 -18.81
C PRO A 190 -17.00 12.46 -19.04
N ALA A 191 -17.94 12.77 -19.94
CA ALA A 191 -19.05 11.88 -20.28
C ALA A 191 -18.59 10.61 -21.01
N GLN A 192 -17.61 10.73 -21.90
CA GLN A 192 -17.02 9.56 -22.58
C GLN A 192 -16.24 8.66 -21.60
N ALA A 193 -15.45 9.25 -20.72
CA ALA A 193 -14.72 8.51 -19.68
C ALA A 193 -15.68 7.80 -18.71
N GLN A 194 -16.79 8.46 -18.30
CA GLN A 194 -17.85 7.85 -17.50
C GLN A 194 -18.48 6.66 -18.21
N GLN A 195 -18.82 6.79 -19.49
CA GLN A 195 -19.36 5.69 -20.27
C GLN A 195 -18.37 4.53 -20.46
N ALA A 196 -17.09 4.83 -20.62
CA ALA A 196 -16.05 3.82 -20.74
C ALA A 196 -15.95 2.97 -19.47
N GLU A 197 -15.92 3.61 -18.28
CA GLU A 197 -15.91 2.88 -17.02
C GLU A 197 -17.19 2.10 -16.76
N TRP A 198 -18.35 2.64 -17.13
CA TRP A 198 -19.61 1.91 -17.04
C TRP A 198 -19.58 0.60 -17.84
N ARG A 199 -19.03 0.63 -19.06
CA ARG A 199 -18.90 -0.55 -19.92
C ARG A 199 -17.88 -1.57 -19.43
N ARG A 200 -16.90 -1.15 -18.62
CA ARG A 200 -15.89 -2.05 -18.00
C ARG A 200 -16.48 -2.94 -16.90
N GLY A 201 -17.64 -2.60 -16.37
CA GLY A 201 -18.35 -3.43 -15.37
C GLY A 201 -17.71 -3.44 -13.97
N SER A 202 -16.77 -2.55 -13.68
CA SER A 202 -16.10 -2.45 -12.36
C SER A 202 -16.88 -1.59 -11.35
N LEU A 203 -18.04 -1.06 -11.74
CA LEU A 203 -18.91 -0.25 -10.91
C LEU A 203 -20.09 -1.06 -10.39
N PRO A 204 -20.67 -0.70 -9.24
CA PRO A 204 -21.95 -1.29 -8.80
C PRO A 204 -23.04 -1.16 -9.86
N PRO A 205 -23.99 -2.11 -9.94
CA PRO A 205 -25.02 -2.07 -10.95
C PRO A 205 -26.05 -0.95 -10.69
N GLY A 206 -26.73 -0.53 -11.74
CA GLY A 206 -27.85 0.39 -11.68
C GLY A 206 -27.48 1.83 -11.33
N ARG A 207 -28.42 2.53 -10.70
CA ARG A 207 -28.27 3.98 -10.41
C ARG A 207 -27.11 4.30 -9.44
N LEU A 208 -26.77 3.38 -8.54
CA LEU A 208 -25.70 3.59 -7.56
C LEU A 208 -24.36 3.75 -8.27
N GLY A 209 -23.97 2.78 -9.09
CA GLY A 209 -22.71 2.84 -9.81
C GLY A 209 -22.67 3.97 -10.84
N TRP A 210 -23.79 4.29 -11.47
CA TRP A 210 -23.86 5.44 -12.39
C TRP A 210 -23.57 6.76 -11.68
N ARG A 211 -24.15 6.96 -10.48
CA ARG A 211 -23.89 8.14 -9.67
C ARG A 211 -22.43 8.22 -9.22
N GLN A 212 -21.85 7.11 -8.75
CA GLN A 212 -20.44 7.04 -8.38
C GLN A 212 -19.53 7.38 -9.58
N ALA A 213 -19.82 6.82 -10.77
CA ALA A 213 -19.09 7.16 -11.97
C ALA A 213 -19.19 8.65 -12.33
N GLN A 214 -20.34 9.26 -12.10
CA GLN A 214 -20.55 10.69 -12.32
C GLN A 214 -19.73 11.56 -11.34
N GLU A 215 -19.72 11.22 -10.08
CA GLU A 215 -18.91 11.91 -9.05
C GLU A 215 -17.41 11.81 -9.38
N LEU A 216 -16.95 10.62 -9.78
CA LEU A 216 -15.57 10.40 -10.23
C LEU A 216 -15.24 11.20 -11.50
N ALA A 217 -16.15 11.25 -12.47
CA ALA A 217 -15.96 12.01 -13.71
C ALA A 217 -15.88 13.52 -13.46
N GLN A 218 -16.65 14.02 -12.52
CA GLN A 218 -16.57 15.44 -12.10
C GLN A 218 -15.22 15.76 -11.47
N CYS A 219 -14.78 14.94 -10.51
CA CYS A 219 -13.49 15.10 -9.85
C CYS A 219 -12.32 15.02 -10.85
N THR A 220 -12.30 14.00 -11.71
CA THR A 220 -11.24 13.82 -12.72
C THR A 220 -11.28 14.90 -13.80
N GLY A 221 -12.48 15.37 -14.17
CA GLY A 221 -12.66 16.50 -15.08
C GLY A 221 -12.07 17.80 -14.55
N ALA A 222 -12.26 18.08 -13.25
CA ALA A 222 -11.65 19.25 -12.61
C ALA A 222 -10.11 19.16 -12.60
N LEU A 223 -9.54 17.96 -12.33
CA LEU A 223 -8.09 17.73 -12.39
C LEU A 223 -7.55 17.92 -13.83
N ALA A 224 -8.23 17.37 -14.83
CA ALA A 224 -7.84 17.51 -16.23
C ALA A 224 -7.92 18.97 -16.71
N ALA A 225 -8.97 19.69 -16.31
CA ALA A 225 -9.12 21.13 -16.63
C ALA A 225 -8.01 21.97 -15.98
N ALA A 226 -7.68 21.71 -14.72
CA ALA A 226 -6.57 22.38 -14.04
C ALA A 226 -5.24 22.11 -14.74
N ALA A 227 -5.01 20.89 -15.24
CA ALA A 227 -3.81 20.57 -16.01
C ALA A 227 -3.75 21.31 -17.36
N GLN A 228 -4.89 21.45 -18.02
CA GLN A 228 -4.96 22.12 -19.32
C GLN A 228 -4.55 23.60 -19.25
N GLN A 229 -4.77 24.27 -18.11
CA GLN A 229 -4.33 25.65 -17.90
C GLN A 229 -2.81 25.82 -17.97
N HIS A 230 -2.05 24.77 -17.66
CA HIS A 230 -0.59 24.77 -17.69
C HIS A 230 0.01 24.20 -18.98
N ARG A 231 -0.81 23.67 -19.89
CA ARG A 231 -0.41 23.11 -21.18
C ARG A 231 -0.50 24.16 -22.28
N THR A 232 0.46 25.09 -22.26
CA THR A 232 0.46 26.26 -23.15
C THR A 232 1.02 26.00 -24.55
N SER A 233 1.56 24.80 -24.80
CA SER A 233 2.14 24.38 -26.08
C SER A 233 1.95 22.87 -26.28
N ASP A 234 2.33 22.37 -27.45
CA ASP A 234 2.37 20.92 -27.67
C ASP A 234 3.41 20.23 -26.75
N PRO A 235 3.12 19.03 -26.29
CA PRO A 235 4.04 18.27 -25.44
C PRO A 235 5.30 17.88 -26.21
N ARG A 236 6.46 18.09 -25.59
CA ARG A 236 7.76 17.66 -26.09
C ARG A 236 8.43 16.70 -25.11
N ALA A 237 9.29 15.85 -25.64
CA ALA A 237 10.22 15.04 -24.86
C ALA A 237 11.60 15.69 -24.93
N PHE A 238 12.32 15.67 -23.81
CA PHE A 238 13.70 16.16 -23.72
C PHE A 238 14.61 15.04 -23.23
N ASP A 239 15.67 14.80 -23.98
CA ASP A 239 16.70 13.86 -23.57
C ASP A 239 17.61 14.50 -22.51
N VAL A 240 17.91 13.70 -21.51
CA VAL A 240 18.81 14.03 -20.40
C VAL A 240 20.06 13.18 -20.55
N ASP A 241 21.21 13.84 -20.52
CA ASP A 241 22.53 13.25 -20.44
C ASP A 241 23.39 14.20 -19.63
N VAL A 242 23.51 13.94 -18.33
CA VAL A 242 24.19 14.82 -17.36
C VAL A 242 25.29 14.04 -16.69
N THR A 243 26.53 14.54 -16.79
CA THR A 243 27.64 13.99 -16.01
C THR A 243 27.57 14.47 -14.59
N VAL A 244 27.55 13.53 -13.66
CA VAL A 244 27.62 13.71 -12.22
C VAL A 244 28.92 13.19 -11.66
N GLY A 245 29.17 13.29 -10.37
CA GLY A 245 30.43 12.93 -9.73
C GLY A 245 31.12 11.68 -10.28
N ALA A 246 32.44 11.66 -10.27
CA ALA A 246 33.30 10.59 -10.78
C ALA A 246 33.12 10.23 -12.26
N GLY A 247 32.63 11.16 -13.09
CA GLY A 247 32.44 10.94 -14.53
C GLY A 247 31.23 10.07 -14.91
N ARG A 248 30.39 9.73 -13.96
CA ARG A 248 29.16 8.98 -14.15
C ARG A 248 28.07 9.82 -14.79
N ARG A 249 27.22 9.23 -15.62
CA ARG A 249 26.15 9.94 -16.29
C ARG A 249 24.77 9.52 -15.76
N VAL A 250 23.86 10.50 -15.73
CA VAL A 250 22.42 10.25 -15.59
C VAL A 250 21.81 10.43 -16.97
N THR A 251 21.21 9.37 -17.51
CA THR A 251 20.67 9.34 -18.87
C THR A 251 19.19 8.99 -18.85
N GLY A 252 18.42 9.53 -19.79
CA GLY A 252 16.99 9.23 -19.92
C GLY A 252 16.26 10.29 -20.72
N THR A 253 14.92 10.20 -20.72
CA THR A 253 14.05 11.13 -21.43
C THR A 253 12.97 11.63 -20.48
N VAL A 254 12.73 12.93 -20.47
CA VAL A 254 11.64 13.57 -19.73
C VAL A 254 10.50 13.88 -20.71
N PRO A 255 9.41 13.14 -20.68
CA PRO A 255 8.26 13.35 -21.56
C PRO A 255 7.31 14.42 -21.01
N ARG A 256 6.37 14.85 -21.83
CA ARG A 256 5.24 15.73 -21.46
C ARG A 256 5.67 17.08 -20.88
N VAL A 257 6.65 17.72 -21.53
CA VAL A 257 7.10 19.07 -21.23
C VAL A 257 6.38 20.05 -22.16
N TYR A 258 5.74 21.05 -21.62
CA TYR A 258 4.96 22.06 -22.32
C TYR A 258 5.72 23.41 -22.24
N GLY A 259 6.44 23.77 -23.32
CA GLY A 259 7.41 24.89 -23.27
C GLY A 259 8.57 24.54 -22.31
N GLU A 260 8.63 25.20 -21.17
CA GLU A 260 9.61 24.93 -20.08
C GLU A 260 8.96 24.39 -18.81
N ARG A 261 7.74 23.83 -18.92
CA ARG A 261 6.96 23.36 -17.79
C ARG A 261 6.62 21.87 -17.89
N LEU A 262 6.99 21.11 -16.86
CA LEU A 262 6.48 19.77 -16.64
C LEU A 262 5.09 19.87 -16.03
N VAL A 263 4.11 19.14 -16.58
CA VAL A 263 2.76 19.07 -16.03
C VAL A 263 2.46 17.63 -15.61
N TRP A 264 2.37 17.41 -14.30
CA TRP A 264 2.06 16.13 -13.71
C TRP A 264 0.69 16.16 -13.05
N VAL A 265 -0.14 15.18 -13.35
CA VAL A 265 -1.50 15.09 -12.80
C VAL A 265 -1.71 13.70 -12.24
N THR A 266 -2.30 13.62 -11.05
CA THR A 266 -2.66 12.36 -10.40
C THR A 266 -4.04 12.41 -9.79
N TYR A 267 -4.75 11.28 -9.80
CA TYR A 267 -6.00 11.15 -9.07
C TYR A 267 -5.80 11.02 -7.54
N SER A 268 -4.58 10.80 -7.08
CA SER A 268 -4.27 10.72 -5.65
C SER A 268 -4.46 12.06 -4.94
N LYS A 269 -4.69 12.02 -3.62
CA LYS A 269 -4.53 13.19 -2.77
C LYS A 269 -3.06 13.62 -2.79
N LEU A 270 -2.81 14.85 -3.21
CA LEU A 270 -1.45 15.33 -3.46
C LEU A 270 -0.64 15.38 -2.16
N ASP A 271 0.45 14.64 -2.12
CA ASP A 271 1.45 14.63 -1.04
C ASP A 271 2.88 14.64 -1.61
N GLY A 272 3.89 14.65 -0.74
CA GLY A 272 5.29 14.72 -1.14
C GLY A 272 5.75 13.65 -2.12
N ARG A 273 5.25 12.40 -2.01
CA ARG A 273 5.61 11.31 -2.92
C ARG A 273 5.23 11.62 -4.37
N HIS A 274 4.09 12.30 -4.56
CA HIS A 274 3.61 12.64 -5.89
C HIS A 274 4.41 13.78 -6.52
N LEU A 275 5.06 14.60 -5.70
CA LEU A 275 5.95 15.67 -6.19
C LEU A 275 7.31 15.14 -6.63
N LEU A 276 7.77 14.05 -6.01
CA LEU A 276 9.14 13.56 -6.12
C LEU A 276 9.53 13.20 -7.57
N GLU A 277 8.64 12.54 -8.30
CA GLU A 277 8.88 12.21 -9.71
C GLU A 277 9.10 13.45 -10.56
N SER A 278 8.22 14.44 -10.42
CA SER A 278 8.34 15.71 -11.14
C SER A 278 9.58 16.48 -10.70
N TRP A 279 9.92 16.42 -9.42
CA TRP A 279 11.11 17.07 -8.88
C TRP A 279 12.39 16.50 -9.47
N ILE A 280 12.60 15.17 -9.42
CA ILE A 280 13.80 14.53 -9.95
C ILE A 280 13.96 14.81 -11.45
N ARG A 281 12.86 14.75 -12.22
CA ARG A 281 12.88 15.08 -13.65
C ARG A 281 13.18 16.56 -13.91
N LEU A 282 12.64 17.45 -13.08
CA LEU A 282 12.92 18.89 -13.15
C LEU A 282 14.40 19.19 -12.89
N VAL A 283 14.97 18.56 -11.84
CA VAL A 283 16.41 18.68 -11.52
C VAL A 283 17.27 18.19 -12.69
N ALA A 284 16.93 17.05 -13.29
CA ALA A 284 17.65 16.52 -14.42
C ALA A 284 17.59 17.44 -15.67
N LEU A 285 16.43 18.03 -15.95
CA LEU A 285 16.29 19.03 -17.04
C LEU A 285 17.09 20.30 -16.76
N ALA A 286 17.03 20.82 -15.53
CA ALA A 286 17.75 22.02 -15.14
C ALA A 286 19.27 21.80 -15.20
N ALA A 287 19.76 20.62 -14.77
CA ALA A 287 21.16 20.27 -14.87
C ALA A 287 21.63 20.13 -16.33
N ARG A 288 20.79 19.55 -17.21
CA ARG A 288 21.14 19.36 -18.63
C ARG A 288 21.08 20.64 -19.44
N HIS A 289 20.16 21.53 -19.12
CA HIS A 289 19.90 22.76 -19.87
C HIS A 289 19.90 23.98 -18.93
N PRO A 290 21.08 24.36 -18.41
CA PRO A 290 21.19 25.54 -17.55
C PRO A 290 20.82 26.79 -18.33
N GLY A 291 20.23 27.77 -17.66
CA GLY A 291 19.80 29.04 -18.27
C GLY A 291 18.39 29.05 -18.87
N ARG A 292 17.64 27.93 -18.76
CA ARG A 292 16.20 27.91 -19.04
C ARG A 292 15.40 28.01 -17.74
N GLU A 293 14.23 28.65 -17.81
CA GLU A 293 13.34 28.80 -16.65
C GLU A 293 12.41 27.60 -16.47
N TRP A 294 13.04 26.45 -16.19
CA TRP A 294 12.28 25.22 -15.96
C TRP A 294 11.34 25.33 -14.75
N SER A 295 10.18 24.71 -14.86
CA SER A 295 9.24 24.59 -13.76
C SER A 295 8.50 23.26 -13.83
N ALA A 296 7.96 22.80 -12.70
CA ALA A 296 7.05 21.67 -12.67
C ALA A 296 5.78 22.03 -11.90
N VAL A 297 4.63 21.65 -12.42
CA VAL A 297 3.36 21.74 -11.73
C VAL A 297 2.82 20.34 -11.46
N CYS A 298 2.52 20.08 -10.20
CA CYS A 298 1.92 18.83 -9.74
C CYS A 298 0.49 19.11 -9.30
N ILE A 299 -0.46 18.37 -9.88
CA ILE A 299 -1.89 18.55 -9.67
C ILE A 299 -2.48 17.24 -9.13
N GLY A 300 -3.26 17.31 -8.09
CA GLY A 300 -3.94 16.17 -7.51
C GLY A 300 -5.13 16.58 -6.67
N ARG A 301 -5.82 15.60 -6.09
CA ARG A 301 -6.95 15.91 -5.19
C ARG A 301 -6.45 16.62 -3.92
N ALA A 302 -7.25 17.55 -3.42
CA ALA A 302 -7.02 18.13 -2.10
C ALA A 302 -7.25 17.08 -0.98
N LYS A 303 -6.68 17.31 0.20
CA LYS A 303 -6.95 16.49 1.39
C LYS A 303 -8.41 16.60 1.84
N ARG A 304 -9.02 17.75 1.62
CA ARG A 304 -10.43 18.06 1.92
C ARG A 304 -11.02 18.91 0.78
N GLY A 305 -12.28 18.66 0.42
CA GLY A 305 -12.99 19.34 -0.66
C GLY A 305 -12.64 18.81 -2.06
N ASP A 306 -13.32 19.34 -3.07
CA ASP A 306 -13.27 18.85 -4.45
C ASP A 306 -12.38 19.69 -5.37
N THR A 307 -11.85 20.83 -4.88
CA THR A 307 -10.95 21.69 -5.65
C THR A 307 -9.60 21.02 -5.85
N PRO A 308 -9.08 20.94 -7.08
CA PRO A 308 -7.74 20.43 -7.36
C PRO A 308 -6.68 21.20 -6.56
N ARG A 309 -5.78 20.45 -5.89
CA ARG A 309 -4.60 21.03 -5.26
C ARG A 309 -3.48 21.09 -6.27
N GLN A 310 -2.81 22.21 -6.33
CA GLN A 310 -1.66 22.44 -7.21
C GLN A 310 -0.43 22.77 -6.37
N ARG A 311 0.74 22.29 -6.81
CA ARG A 311 2.04 22.60 -6.23
C ARG A 311 2.99 22.94 -7.37
N LEU A 312 3.62 24.11 -7.32
CA LEU A 312 4.57 24.58 -8.30
C LEU A 312 5.99 24.43 -7.75
N LEU A 313 6.87 23.85 -8.55
CA LEU A 313 8.29 23.67 -8.23
C LEU A 313 9.13 24.44 -9.23
N GLY A 314 10.07 25.24 -8.74
CA GLY A 314 11.14 25.82 -9.54
C GLY A 314 12.36 24.90 -9.62
N PRO A 315 13.38 25.21 -10.43
CA PRO A 315 14.63 24.48 -10.42
C PRO A 315 15.43 24.82 -9.15
N PRO A 316 16.27 23.92 -8.65
CA PRO A 316 17.22 24.25 -7.59
C PRO A 316 18.34 25.16 -8.13
N GLU A 317 19.00 25.92 -7.25
CA GLU A 317 20.13 26.77 -7.61
C GLU A 317 21.29 25.96 -8.19
N ASP A 318 21.62 24.81 -7.56
CA ASP A 318 22.62 23.85 -8.03
C ASP A 318 21.94 22.53 -8.43
N ALA A 319 21.40 22.47 -9.65
CA ALA A 319 20.74 21.29 -10.16
C ALA A 319 21.69 20.09 -10.34
N THR A 320 22.94 20.35 -10.73
CA THR A 320 23.95 19.28 -10.91
C THR A 320 24.37 18.70 -9.58
N GLY A 321 24.60 19.51 -8.56
CA GLY A 321 24.93 19.05 -7.22
C GLY A 321 23.79 18.26 -6.58
N VAL A 322 22.54 18.72 -6.71
CA VAL A 322 21.37 17.98 -6.24
C VAL A 322 21.23 16.63 -6.96
N LEU A 323 21.46 16.57 -8.27
CA LEU A 323 21.42 15.33 -9.03
C LEU A 323 22.53 14.35 -8.60
N ALA A 324 23.74 14.86 -8.35
CA ALA A 324 24.85 14.06 -7.85
C ALA A 324 24.55 13.48 -6.46
N ASP A 325 23.96 14.26 -5.56
CA ASP A 325 23.55 13.82 -4.22
C ASP A 325 22.46 12.74 -4.28
N LEU A 326 21.51 12.87 -5.19
CA LEU A 326 20.51 11.82 -5.45
C LEU A 326 21.16 10.51 -5.94
N VAL A 327 22.15 10.59 -6.82
CA VAL A 327 22.88 9.40 -7.32
C VAL A 327 23.68 8.75 -6.19
N GLU A 328 24.31 9.52 -5.33
CA GLU A 328 25.02 8.99 -4.15
C GLU A 328 24.06 8.24 -3.20
N MET A 329 22.91 8.84 -2.86
CA MET A 329 21.88 8.18 -2.04
C MET A 329 21.30 6.93 -2.72
N TYR A 330 21.17 6.94 -4.04
CA TYR A 330 20.75 5.77 -4.82
C TYR A 330 21.75 4.62 -4.68
N ASP A 331 23.03 4.90 -4.76
CA ASP A 331 24.10 3.89 -4.59
C ASP A 331 24.15 3.35 -3.17
N ASP A 332 24.07 4.23 -2.16
CA ASP A 332 23.98 3.83 -0.77
C ASP A 332 22.78 2.90 -0.53
N GLY A 333 21.62 3.26 -1.06
CA GLY A 333 20.39 2.51 -0.86
C GLY A 333 20.35 1.19 -1.63
N ARG A 334 21.19 0.99 -2.64
CA ARG A 334 21.38 -0.31 -3.31
C ARG A 334 22.34 -1.24 -2.55
N ARG A 335 23.16 -0.69 -1.66
CA ARG A 335 24.11 -1.45 -0.83
C ARG A 335 23.55 -1.82 0.53
N ALA A 336 22.69 -0.96 1.07
CA ALA A 336 22.02 -1.18 2.36
C ALA A 336 20.65 -0.48 2.35
N PRO A 337 19.64 -1.02 3.06
CA PRO A 337 18.38 -0.33 3.22
C PRO A 337 18.57 1.00 3.95
N ILE A 338 18.37 2.12 3.28
CA ILE A 338 18.43 3.44 3.90
C ILE A 338 17.13 3.75 4.66
N PRO A 339 17.18 4.42 5.82
CA PRO A 339 16.00 4.72 6.63
C PRO A 339 15.20 5.91 6.06
N LEU A 340 14.64 5.70 4.89
CA LEU A 340 13.97 6.74 4.11
C LEU A 340 12.57 6.28 3.65
N PRO A 341 11.65 5.89 4.58
CA PRO A 341 10.28 5.60 4.21
C PRO A 341 9.61 6.88 3.69
N PRO A 342 8.96 6.84 2.51
CA PRO A 342 8.61 8.05 1.76
C PRO A 342 7.65 9.00 2.47
N LYS A 343 6.61 8.49 3.14
CA LYS A 343 5.64 9.34 3.84
C LYS A 343 6.21 9.91 5.14
N THR A 344 6.95 9.07 5.88
CA THR A 344 7.55 9.43 7.16
C THR A 344 8.68 10.45 6.98
N SER A 345 9.57 10.20 6.02
CA SER A 345 10.70 11.10 5.75
C SER A 345 10.25 12.45 5.18
N TYR A 346 9.21 12.45 4.32
CA TYR A 346 8.62 13.70 3.84
C TYR A 346 8.00 14.50 4.98
N ALA A 347 7.18 13.86 5.84
CA ALA A 347 6.56 14.53 6.99
C ALA A 347 7.61 15.08 7.96
N TRP A 348 8.74 14.36 8.12
CA TRP A 348 9.88 14.87 8.91
C TRP A 348 10.42 16.16 8.30
N ALA A 349 10.85 16.14 7.05
CA ALA A 349 11.47 17.27 6.38
C ALA A 349 10.50 18.46 6.20
N GLU A 350 9.23 18.23 5.84
CA GLU A 350 8.21 19.28 5.71
C GLU A 350 7.99 19.99 7.05
N THR A 351 7.91 19.22 8.15
CA THR A 351 7.72 19.80 9.49
C THR A 351 8.95 20.58 9.96
N GLU A 352 10.15 20.04 9.70
CA GLU A 352 11.41 20.72 10.00
C GLU A 352 11.54 22.04 9.20
N HIS A 353 11.20 22.02 7.90
CA HIS A 353 11.18 23.20 7.03
C HIS A 353 10.28 24.31 7.59
N HIS A 354 9.12 23.94 8.14
CA HIS A 354 8.18 24.86 8.78
C HIS A 354 8.47 25.11 10.28
N ARG A 355 9.65 24.68 10.78
CA ARG A 355 10.09 24.87 12.17
C ARG A 355 9.14 24.26 13.20
N GLY A 356 8.47 23.17 12.85
CA GLY A 356 7.59 22.40 13.74
C GLY A 356 8.33 21.32 14.54
N ALA A 357 7.60 20.32 15.03
CA ALA A 357 8.11 19.15 15.76
C ALA A 357 8.16 17.90 14.87
N PRO A 358 9.25 17.60 14.15
CA PRO A 358 9.30 16.56 13.11
C PRO A 358 8.92 15.17 13.62
N SER A 359 9.38 14.79 14.81
CA SER A 359 9.15 13.46 15.39
C SER A 359 7.65 13.14 15.56
N ARG A 360 6.82 14.14 15.86
CA ARG A 360 5.39 13.97 16.04
C ARG A 360 4.68 13.66 14.72
N GLU A 361 4.89 14.50 13.71
CA GLU A 361 4.23 14.36 12.41
C GLU A 361 4.72 13.13 11.64
N ALA A 362 6.02 12.86 11.65
CA ALA A 362 6.60 11.64 11.12
C ALA A 362 6.08 10.40 11.87
N GLY A 363 5.91 10.47 13.19
CA GLY A 363 5.36 9.41 14.01
C GLY A 363 3.94 8.99 13.59
N TRP A 364 3.10 9.95 13.19
CA TRP A 364 1.76 9.67 12.67
C TRP A 364 1.78 8.97 11.30
N LYS A 365 2.85 9.11 10.53
CA LYS A 365 3.01 8.42 9.24
C LYS A 365 3.64 7.05 9.39
N TRP A 366 4.55 6.92 10.34
CA TRP A 366 5.27 5.69 10.61
C TRP A 366 4.40 4.67 11.30
N LYS A 367 3.85 5.01 12.47
CA LYS A 367 3.18 4.06 13.36
C LYS A 367 1.78 3.70 12.90
N SER A 368 1.51 2.40 12.80
CA SER A 368 0.17 1.86 12.61
C SER A 368 -0.75 2.22 13.80
N GLY A 369 -1.99 2.56 13.48
CA GLY A 369 -3.04 2.89 14.42
C GLY A 369 -4.37 2.34 13.94
N LYS A 370 -5.40 3.20 13.80
CA LYS A 370 -6.68 2.83 13.16
C LYS A 370 -6.47 2.35 11.71
N TYR A 371 -5.46 2.87 11.05
CA TYR A 371 -5.04 2.47 9.70
C TYR A 371 -3.56 2.06 9.73
N PRO A 372 -3.13 1.15 8.83
CA PRO A 372 -1.73 0.76 8.72
C PRO A 372 -0.82 1.96 8.42
N GLY A 373 0.26 2.10 9.18
CA GLY A 373 1.34 3.03 8.91
C GLY A 373 2.42 2.40 8.03
N GLU A 374 3.51 3.13 7.77
CA GLU A 374 4.63 2.58 7.01
C GLU A 374 5.39 1.48 7.77
N ASP A 375 5.28 1.41 9.10
CA ASP A 375 5.84 0.33 9.93
C ASP A 375 5.24 -1.05 9.64
N ALA A 376 4.03 -1.10 9.05
CA ALA A 376 3.34 -2.33 8.67
C ALA A 376 3.57 -2.73 7.19
N GLU A 377 4.23 -1.90 6.39
CA GLU A 377 4.50 -2.26 4.99
C GLU A 377 5.48 -3.44 4.92
N PRO A 378 5.20 -4.50 4.11
CA PRO A 378 6.00 -5.73 4.09
C PRO A 378 7.51 -5.51 3.90
N ALA A 379 7.90 -4.56 3.04
CA ALA A 379 9.29 -4.20 2.82
C ALA A 379 9.94 -3.67 4.11
N HIS A 380 9.26 -2.77 4.81
CA HIS A 380 9.75 -2.17 6.04
C HIS A 380 9.81 -3.19 7.18
N VAL A 381 8.79 -4.05 7.30
CA VAL A 381 8.79 -5.16 8.28
C VAL A 381 9.95 -6.13 8.01
N THR A 382 10.24 -6.41 6.75
CA THR A 382 11.35 -7.32 6.38
C THR A 382 12.69 -6.73 6.81
N VAL A 383 12.91 -5.44 6.60
CA VAL A 383 14.18 -4.77 6.91
C VAL A 383 14.33 -4.51 8.41
N TRP A 384 13.34 -3.86 9.04
CA TRP A 384 13.48 -3.36 10.41
C TRP A 384 12.76 -4.19 11.47
N GLY A 385 11.94 -5.15 11.06
CA GLY A 385 11.10 -5.93 11.95
C GLY A 385 9.73 -5.27 12.23
N PRO A 386 8.75 -6.06 12.69
CA PRO A 386 7.39 -5.58 12.98
C PRO A 386 7.39 -4.63 14.18
N GLY A 387 6.60 -3.54 14.10
CA GLY A 387 6.40 -2.61 15.22
C GLY A 387 7.64 -1.82 15.63
N ARG A 388 8.59 -1.63 14.73
CA ARG A 388 9.83 -0.88 15.00
C ARG A 388 9.50 0.57 15.35
N PRO A 389 9.98 1.12 16.47
CA PRO A 389 9.69 2.51 16.84
C PRO A 389 10.44 3.49 15.92
N LEU A 390 9.85 4.66 15.68
CA LEU A 390 10.45 5.71 14.84
C LEU A 390 11.82 6.15 15.34
N VAL A 391 12.04 6.14 16.65
CA VAL A 391 13.32 6.55 17.25
C VAL A 391 14.50 5.74 16.74
N ASP A 392 14.29 4.48 16.38
CA ASP A 392 15.35 3.63 15.82
C ASP A 392 15.72 4.04 14.39
N LEU A 393 14.74 4.48 13.58
CA LEU A 393 14.98 5.01 12.25
C LEU A 393 15.70 6.37 12.34
N VAL A 394 15.34 7.19 13.33
CA VAL A 394 16.01 8.46 13.61
C VAL A 394 17.48 8.22 13.97
N ALA A 395 17.75 7.26 14.85
CA ALA A 395 19.11 6.87 15.22
C ALA A 395 19.90 6.26 14.03
N ALA A 396 19.20 5.60 13.08
CA ALA A 396 19.79 5.07 11.86
C ALA A 396 20.04 6.13 10.76
N GLY A 397 19.69 7.41 10.99
CA GLY A 397 20.00 8.51 10.09
C GLY A 397 18.83 9.05 9.25
N LEU A 398 17.58 8.70 9.57
CA LEU A 398 16.39 9.23 8.87
C LEU A 398 16.44 10.76 8.69
N PRO A 399 16.78 11.60 9.69
CA PRO A 399 16.80 13.05 9.51
C PRO A 399 17.77 13.51 8.41
N ALA A 400 18.98 12.93 8.36
CA ALA A 400 19.99 13.29 7.38
C ALA A 400 19.54 12.95 5.95
N TYR A 401 19.06 11.72 5.73
CA TYR A 401 18.53 11.32 4.42
C TYR A 401 17.27 12.09 4.02
N ALA A 402 16.37 12.36 4.99
CA ALA A 402 15.17 13.16 4.73
C ALA A 402 15.53 14.59 4.30
N SER A 403 16.51 15.22 4.97
CA SER A 403 16.98 16.56 4.61
C SER A 403 17.62 16.58 3.23
N ARG A 404 18.47 15.61 2.89
CA ARG A 404 19.12 15.51 1.57
C ARG A 404 18.08 15.38 0.45
N LEU A 405 17.07 14.51 0.62
CA LEU A 405 16.07 14.26 -0.42
C LEU A 405 15.07 15.41 -0.55
N TRP A 406 14.50 15.87 0.56
CA TRP A 406 13.31 16.70 0.54
C TRP A 406 13.59 18.20 0.67
N SER A 407 14.63 18.61 1.40
CA SER A 407 14.87 20.05 1.66
C SER A 407 15.15 20.86 0.38
N PRO A 408 15.87 20.36 -0.64
CA PRO A 408 16.02 21.09 -1.89
C PRO A 408 14.68 21.29 -2.60
N MET A 409 13.80 20.28 -2.60
CA MET A 409 12.47 20.37 -3.20
C MET A 409 11.56 21.36 -2.45
N LEU A 410 11.55 21.29 -1.11
CA LEU A 410 10.75 22.20 -0.27
C LEU A 410 11.16 23.67 -0.42
N ARG A 411 12.47 23.93 -0.57
CA ARG A 411 12.96 25.30 -0.86
C ARG A 411 12.59 25.79 -2.27
N ALA A 412 12.50 24.87 -3.22
CA ALA A 412 12.14 25.17 -4.61
C ALA A 412 10.63 25.33 -4.83
N GLU A 413 9.82 25.03 -3.80
CA GLU A 413 8.38 25.18 -3.90
C GLU A 413 7.99 26.65 -3.94
N ARG A 414 7.11 26.99 -4.90
CA ARG A 414 6.57 28.32 -5.10
C ARG A 414 5.07 28.31 -4.82
N MET A 415 4.54 29.42 -4.35
CA MET A 415 3.09 29.60 -4.28
C MET A 415 2.55 29.64 -5.71
N PRO A 416 1.42 28.97 -6.02
CA PRO A 416 0.73 29.19 -7.27
C PRO A 416 0.25 30.65 -7.30
N ASP A 417 0.49 31.32 -8.45
CA ASP A 417 0.01 32.67 -8.73
C ASP A 417 -1.52 32.74 -8.77
#